data_e8eff5846c1cf6cd00c7600e9c35771a
#
_entry.id   e8eff5846c1cf6cd00c7600e9c35771a
#
_cell.length_a   1.000
_cell.length_b   1.000
_cell.length_c   1.000
_cell.angle_alpha   90.00
_cell.angle_beta   90.00
_cell.angle_gamma   90.00
#
_symmetry.space_group_name_H-M   'P 1'
#
loop_
_entity.id
_entity.type
_entity.pdbx_description
1 polymer ?
#
loop_
_entity_poly.entity_id
_entity_poly.type
_entity_poly.pdbx_seq_one_letter_code
_entity_poly.pdbx_strand_id
1 'polypeptide(L)'
;MAEIEGRTVRTERDFEEETHAARDLARRCPTLRGRGGIGPWLIEDIEEALDCLLELEEAGPELEWPEGEKLRVCPQVSATRLSVDVRHSRDWFQLHGQIAVNESLVLDMAQVLERLAQSKGRFVPLGDGAFLALTKQFRQQLDRLERLAERDGASLRVHPLAADTVCDLLDGAEVKGDAAWESWLGRIRQPGGTPAVPSTLRADLRDYQLDGYVWMSRLARWGAGACLADDMGLGKTVQTIAVLLAQAGMGPSIIIAPTSVCHNWENELGRFAPTLSVHRFGPGDRAAQVGALGPGDVLIASYGLL
;
A
#
# COMPACT_ATOMS: atom_id res chain seq x y z
N MET A 1 -27.85 51.82 -15.31
CA MET A 1 -29.15 51.73 -16.03
C MET A 1 -29.05 50.53 -16.95
N ALA A 2 -29.94 49.59 -16.83
CA ALA A 2 -30.07 48.46 -17.76
C ALA A 2 -31.47 48.47 -18.36
N GLU A 3 -31.63 48.01 -19.60
CA GLU A 3 -32.92 47.87 -20.25
C GLU A 3 -33.33 46.38 -20.12
N ILE A 4 -34.41 46.13 -19.40
CA ILE A 4 -34.97 44.78 -19.21
C ILE A 4 -36.40 44.81 -19.77
N GLU A 5 -36.70 43.99 -20.76
CA GLU A 5 -38.01 43.87 -21.43
C GLU A 5 -38.55 45.23 -21.93
N GLY A 6 -37.67 46.05 -22.50
CA GLY A 6 -38.06 47.37 -23.04
C GLY A 6 -38.36 48.45 -21.96
N ARG A 7 -38.00 48.19 -20.72
CA ARG A 7 -38.10 49.16 -19.61
C ARG A 7 -36.71 49.51 -19.10
N THR A 8 -36.40 50.80 -18.99
CA THR A 8 -35.17 51.27 -18.37
C THR A 8 -35.29 51.11 -16.85
N VAL A 9 -34.50 50.18 -16.30
CA VAL A 9 -34.43 49.95 -14.86
C VAL A 9 -33.19 50.65 -14.31
N ARG A 10 -33.37 51.47 -13.27
CA ARG A 10 -32.31 52.09 -12.49
C ARG A 10 -32.21 51.36 -11.17
N THR A 11 -31.06 50.77 -10.86
CA THR A 11 -30.78 50.24 -9.55
C THR A 11 -29.78 51.17 -8.83
N GLU A 12 -29.99 51.43 -7.56
CA GLU A 12 -29.01 52.07 -6.68
C GLU A 12 -28.30 50.98 -5.94
N ARG A 13 -26.96 51.04 -5.96
CA ARG A 13 -26.12 50.09 -5.19
C ARG A 13 -26.04 50.58 -3.76
N ASP A 14 -26.34 49.71 -2.81
CA ASP A 14 -26.09 49.93 -1.40
C ASP A 14 -24.70 49.37 -1.06
N PHE A 15 -23.69 50.27 -1.07
CA PHE A 15 -22.30 49.89 -0.81
C PHE A 15 -22.05 49.43 0.65
N GLU A 16 -22.90 49.89 1.60
CA GLU A 16 -22.77 49.46 3.01
C GLU A 16 -23.24 48.01 3.15
N GLU A 17 -24.38 47.66 2.57
CA GLU A 17 -24.93 46.33 2.58
C GLU A 17 -24.02 45.36 1.79
N GLU A 18 -23.57 45.76 0.61
CA GLU A 18 -22.60 44.96 -0.21
C GLU A 18 -21.30 44.71 0.53
N THR A 19 -20.77 45.74 1.24
CA THR A 19 -19.56 45.61 2.07
C THR A 19 -19.76 44.64 3.22
N HIS A 20 -20.93 44.73 3.86
CA HIS A 20 -21.27 43.83 4.95
C HIS A 20 -21.38 42.39 4.48
N ALA A 21 -22.08 42.16 3.40
CA ALA A 21 -22.24 40.85 2.78
C ALA A 21 -20.89 40.25 2.35
N ALA A 22 -20.01 41.03 1.71
CA ALA A 22 -18.68 40.58 1.30
C ALA A 22 -17.80 40.22 2.48
N ARG A 23 -17.86 41.00 3.60
CA ARG A 23 -17.13 40.67 4.83
C ARG A 23 -17.67 39.43 5.52
N ASP A 24 -18.99 39.23 5.51
CA ASP A 24 -19.60 38.02 6.07
C ASP A 24 -19.20 36.78 5.26
N LEU A 25 -19.23 36.87 3.92
CA LEU A 25 -18.75 35.81 3.03
C LEU A 25 -17.27 35.48 3.29
N ALA A 26 -16.40 36.49 3.38
CA ALA A 26 -14.98 36.31 3.66
C ALA A 26 -14.71 35.72 5.08
N ARG A 27 -15.63 35.85 6.04
CA ARG A 27 -15.53 35.15 7.32
C ARG A 27 -15.84 33.66 7.20
N ARG A 28 -16.81 33.30 6.35
CA ARG A 28 -17.23 31.91 6.10
C ARG A 28 -16.29 31.18 5.17
N CYS A 29 -15.61 31.91 4.26
CA CYS A 29 -14.67 31.37 3.29
C CYS A 29 -13.23 31.71 3.69
N PRO A 30 -12.50 30.80 4.37
CA PRO A 30 -11.11 31.01 4.81
C PRO A 30 -10.17 31.44 3.69
N THR A 31 -10.32 30.91 2.48
CA THR A 31 -9.54 31.27 1.29
C THR A 31 -9.65 32.74 0.90
N LEU A 32 -10.77 33.40 1.22
CA LEU A 32 -10.98 34.81 0.97
C LEU A 32 -10.47 35.72 2.09
N ARG A 33 -10.06 35.17 3.24
CA ARG A 33 -9.56 35.97 4.37
C ARG A 33 -8.28 36.70 3.99
N GLY A 34 -8.25 38.01 4.29
CA GLY A 34 -7.09 38.86 4.02
C GLY A 34 -6.94 39.36 2.59
N ARG A 35 -7.83 38.97 1.67
CA ARG A 35 -7.83 39.48 0.29
C ARG A 35 -8.52 40.84 0.12
N GLY A 36 -9.02 41.45 1.23
CA GLY A 36 -9.52 42.83 1.33
C GLY A 36 -10.80 43.12 0.55
N GLY A 37 -11.67 43.96 1.07
CA GLY A 37 -12.73 44.75 0.44
C GLY A 37 -13.72 44.09 -0.53
N ILE A 38 -14.61 44.90 -1.06
CA ILE A 38 -15.47 44.58 -2.20
C ILE A 38 -14.62 44.74 -3.46
N GLY A 39 -14.48 43.69 -4.24
CA GLY A 39 -13.75 43.79 -5.51
C GLY A 39 -13.43 42.42 -6.08
N PRO A 40 -12.89 42.36 -7.27
CA PRO A 40 -12.48 41.10 -7.85
C PRO A 40 -11.35 40.50 -7.02
N TRP A 41 -11.54 39.26 -6.54
CA TRP A 41 -10.48 38.46 -5.93
C TRP A 41 -9.80 37.63 -7.01
N LEU A 42 -8.49 37.85 -7.18
CA LEU A 42 -7.69 37.04 -8.07
C LEU A 42 -7.08 35.88 -7.29
N ILE A 43 -7.32 34.64 -7.73
CA ILE A 43 -6.73 33.42 -7.19
C ILE A 43 -5.96 32.78 -8.33
N GLU A 44 -4.63 32.79 -8.24
CA GLU A 44 -3.75 32.29 -9.32
C GLU A 44 -3.50 30.78 -9.21
N ASP A 45 -3.55 30.24 -7.99
CA ASP A 45 -3.35 28.82 -7.75
C ASP A 45 -4.67 28.06 -7.91
N ILE A 46 -4.68 27.03 -8.75
CA ILE A 46 -5.88 26.25 -9.06
C ILE A 46 -6.40 25.47 -7.84
N GLU A 47 -5.53 24.98 -6.98
CA GLU A 47 -5.92 24.26 -5.77
C GLU A 47 -6.63 25.22 -4.80
N GLU A 48 -6.08 26.42 -4.63
CA GLU A 48 -6.71 27.45 -3.81
C GLU A 48 -8.04 27.91 -4.40
N ALA A 49 -8.15 28.02 -5.74
CA ALA A 49 -9.39 28.35 -6.42
C ALA A 49 -10.48 27.28 -6.20
N LEU A 50 -10.11 26.00 -6.27
CA LEU A 50 -11.02 24.88 -6.03
C LEU A 50 -11.42 24.78 -4.54
N ASP A 51 -10.50 25.08 -3.62
CA ASP A 51 -10.80 25.21 -2.19
C ASP A 51 -11.82 26.34 -1.95
N CYS A 52 -11.61 27.49 -2.58
CA CYS A 52 -12.53 28.61 -2.51
C CYS A 52 -13.93 28.25 -3.04
N LEU A 53 -14.03 27.51 -4.14
CA LEU A 53 -15.30 27.04 -4.70
C LEU A 53 -16.04 26.13 -3.71
N LEU A 54 -15.36 25.20 -3.05
CA LEU A 54 -15.98 24.36 -2.02
C LEU A 54 -16.51 25.20 -0.84
N GLU A 55 -15.71 26.15 -0.36
CA GLU A 55 -16.10 27.06 0.72
C GLU A 55 -17.31 27.92 0.32
N LEU A 56 -17.37 28.38 -0.93
CA LEU A 56 -18.51 29.13 -1.48
C LEU A 56 -19.77 28.27 -1.59
N GLU A 57 -19.66 27.03 -2.08
CA GLU A 57 -20.78 26.10 -2.12
C GLU A 57 -21.35 25.81 -0.74
N GLU A 58 -20.50 25.63 0.29
CA GLU A 58 -20.91 25.47 1.68
C GLU A 58 -21.51 26.74 2.28
N ALA A 59 -21.00 27.91 1.89
CA ALA A 59 -21.53 29.20 2.33
C ALA A 59 -22.87 29.58 1.68
N GLY A 60 -23.23 28.94 0.53
CA GLY A 60 -24.53 29.01 -0.11
C GLY A 60 -24.85 30.25 -0.94
N PRO A 61 -23.88 31.11 -1.39
CA PRO A 61 -24.21 32.17 -2.34
C PRO A 61 -24.55 31.56 -3.72
N GLU A 62 -25.40 32.23 -4.45
CA GLU A 62 -25.64 31.89 -5.85
C GLU A 62 -24.42 32.28 -6.70
N LEU A 63 -23.85 31.32 -7.44
CA LEU A 63 -22.69 31.53 -8.28
C LEU A 63 -23.10 31.65 -9.74
N GLU A 64 -22.86 32.82 -10.33
CA GLU A 64 -23.02 33.06 -11.77
C GLU A 64 -21.68 32.89 -12.49
N TRP A 65 -21.68 32.14 -13.56
CA TRP A 65 -20.48 31.89 -14.38
C TRP A 65 -20.57 32.69 -15.67
N PRO A 66 -19.46 33.29 -16.14
CA PRO A 66 -19.41 33.88 -17.47
C PRO A 66 -19.59 32.79 -18.55
N GLU A 67 -19.81 33.20 -19.78
CA GLU A 67 -19.84 32.27 -20.92
C GLU A 67 -18.49 31.50 -20.99
N GLY A 68 -18.55 30.18 -21.03
CA GLY A 68 -17.40 29.33 -21.10
C GLY A 68 -17.49 28.08 -20.19
N GLU A 69 -16.34 27.46 -19.90
CA GLU A 69 -16.26 26.30 -19.05
C GLU A 69 -16.49 26.67 -17.58
N LYS A 70 -17.42 25.93 -16.94
CA LYS A 70 -17.69 26.08 -15.50
C LYS A 70 -16.81 25.11 -14.74
N LEU A 71 -16.09 25.59 -13.74
CA LEU A 71 -15.47 24.72 -12.75
C LEU A 71 -16.55 24.16 -11.82
N ARG A 72 -16.50 22.86 -11.58
CA ARG A 72 -17.39 22.17 -10.64
C ARG A 72 -16.55 21.31 -9.71
N VAL A 73 -16.81 21.40 -8.44
CA VAL A 73 -16.14 20.54 -7.45
C VAL A 73 -17.17 19.57 -6.90
N CYS A 74 -16.91 18.27 -7.07
CA CYS A 74 -17.74 17.25 -6.44
C CYS A 74 -17.60 17.31 -4.92
N PRO A 75 -18.64 16.88 -4.17
CA PRO A 75 -18.57 16.81 -2.72
C PRO A 75 -17.30 16.10 -2.24
N GLN A 76 -16.76 16.57 -1.12
CA GLN A 76 -15.51 16.03 -0.58
C GLN A 76 -15.66 14.56 -0.19
N VAL A 77 -14.73 13.72 -0.66
CA VAL A 77 -14.71 12.27 -0.45
C VAL A 77 -13.61 11.88 0.52
N SER A 78 -13.94 11.00 1.45
CA SER A 78 -13.01 10.37 2.40
C SER A 78 -12.93 8.86 2.18
N ALA A 79 -12.07 8.18 2.93
CA ALA A 79 -11.93 6.73 2.89
C ALA A 79 -13.26 5.98 3.12
N THR A 80 -14.21 6.56 3.83
CA THR A 80 -15.54 5.95 4.08
C THR A 80 -16.38 5.72 2.81
N ARG A 81 -16.00 6.33 1.70
CA ARG A 81 -16.62 6.17 0.39
C ARG A 81 -15.87 5.20 -0.52
N LEU A 82 -14.76 4.62 -0.02
CA LEU A 82 -13.98 3.61 -0.73
C LEU A 82 -14.46 2.22 -0.33
N SER A 83 -14.75 1.39 -1.33
CA SER A 83 -14.99 -0.05 -1.18
C SER A 83 -13.90 -0.80 -1.94
N VAL A 84 -13.28 -1.80 -1.32
CA VAL A 84 -12.17 -2.57 -1.90
C VAL A 84 -12.45 -4.06 -1.79
N ASP A 85 -12.50 -4.74 -2.93
CA ASP A 85 -12.48 -6.20 -3.00
C ASP A 85 -11.04 -6.69 -3.14
N VAL A 86 -10.60 -7.56 -2.23
CA VAL A 86 -9.25 -8.16 -2.24
C VAL A 86 -9.32 -9.62 -2.57
N ARG A 87 -8.57 -10.06 -3.59
CA ARG A 87 -8.52 -11.44 -4.04
C ARG A 87 -7.09 -11.93 -4.17
N HIS A 88 -6.86 -13.16 -3.77
CA HIS A 88 -5.58 -13.84 -3.99
C HIS A 88 -5.40 -14.19 -5.46
N SER A 89 -4.25 -13.88 -6.03
CA SER A 89 -3.87 -14.20 -7.41
C SER A 89 -2.40 -14.62 -7.44
N ARG A 90 -2.14 -15.92 -7.55
CA ARG A 90 -0.80 -16.51 -7.52
C ARG A 90 -0.01 -16.07 -6.27
N ASP A 91 1.03 -15.23 -6.46
CA ASP A 91 1.93 -14.75 -5.41
C ASP A 91 1.56 -13.34 -4.89
N TRP A 92 0.40 -12.80 -5.32
CA TRP A 92 -0.03 -11.42 -5.05
C TRP A 92 -1.45 -11.37 -4.52
N PHE A 93 -1.80 -10.26 -3.89
CA PHE A 93 -3.19 -9.86 -3.67
C PHE A 93 -3.58 -8.79 -4.68
N GLN A 94 -4.70 -8.99 -5.36
CA GLN A 94 -5.29 -8.01 -6.26
C GLN A 94 -6.38 -7.24 -5.52
N LEU A 95 -6.31 -5.91 -5.60
CA LEU A 95 -7.24 -4.97 -5.00
C LEU A 95 -8.04 -4.30 -6.11
N HIS A 96 -9.35 -4.46 -6.05
CA HIS A 96 -10.31 -3.75 -6.90
C HIS A 96 -11.06 -2.74 -6.05
N GLY A 97 -10.74 -1.45 -6.19
CA GLY A 97 -11.33 -0.39 -5.39
C GLY A 97 -12.32 0.44 -6.19
N GLN A 98 -13.41 0.84 -5.54
CA GLN A 98 -14.42 1.75 -6.08
C GLN A 98 -14.67 2.88 -5.11
N ILE A 99 -14.68 4.11 -5.60
CA ILE A 99 -14.92 5.33 -4.84
C ILE A 99 -16.29 5.88 -5.21
N ALA A 100 -17.25 5.81 -4.29
CA ALA A 100 -18.58 6.36 -4.47
C ALA A 100 -18.56 7.88 -4.21
N VAL A 101 -18.62 8.67 -5.26
CA VAL A 101 -18.65 10.13 -5.17
C VAL A 101 -20.06 10.61 -4.76
N ASN A 102 -21.08 10.09 -5.45
CA ASN A 102 -22.49 10.33 -5.13
C ASN A 102 -23.34 9.12 -5.59
N GLU A 103 -24.66 9.23 -5.56
CA GLU A 103 -25.59 8.14 -5.93
C GLU A 103 -25.46 7.68 -7.40
N SER A 104 -24.97 8.55 -8.29
CA SER A 104 -24.86 8.29 -9.73
C SER A 104 -23.43 8.14 -10.25
N LEU A 105 -22.42 8.55 -9.46
CA LEU A 105 -21.02 8.56 -9.88
C LEU A 105 -20.17 7.68 -8.97
N VAL A 106 -19.67 6.59 -9.54
CA VAL A 106 -18.68 5.71 -8.92
C VAL A 106 -17.44 5.71 -9.80
N LEU A 107 -16.28 5.90 -9.19
CA LEU A 107 -14.99 5.93 -9.88
C LEU A 107 -14.15 4.71 -9.49
N ASP A 108 -13.41 4.19 -10.45
CA ASP A 108 -12.41 3.16 -10.19
C ASP A 108 -11.20 3.76 -9.46
N MET A 109 -10.76 3.13 -8.38
CA MET A 109 -9.63 3.59 -7.55
C MET A 109 -8.33 3.67 -8.37
N ALA A 110 -8.07 2.70 -9.26
CA ALA A 110 -6.85 2.72 -10.08
C ALA A 110 -6.84 3.92 -11.04
N GLN A 111 -7.99 4.29 -11.61
CA GLN A 111 -8.11 5.49 -12.43
C GLN A 111 -7.95 6.78 -11.62
N VAL A 112 -8.46 6.81 -10.39
CA VAL A 112 -8.27 7.96 -9.49
C VAL A 112 -6.80 8.11 -9.14
N LEU A 113 -6.09 7.03 -8.81
CA LEU A 113 -4.66 7.04 -8.55
C LEU A 113 -3.85 7.52 -9.77
N GLU A 114 -4.24 7.10 -10.98
CA GLU A 114 -3.57 7.56 -12.21
C GLU A 114 -3.65 9.08 -12.39
N ARG A 115 -4.83 9.64 -12.17
CA ARG A 115 -5.05 11.08 -12.26
C ARG A 115 -4.38 11.84 -11.11
N LEU A 116 -4.36 11.25 -9.90
CA LEU A 116 -3.67 11.80 -8.76
C LEU A 116 -2.15 11.93 -8.97
N ALA A 117 -1.53 10.99 -9.67
CA ALA A 117 -0.10 11.07 -10.01
C ALA A 117 0.25 12.31 -10.85
N GLN A 118 -0.73 12.87 -11.56
CA GLN A 118 -0.60 14.08 -12.38
C GLN A 118 -1.00 15.36 -11.63
N SER A 119 -1.64 15.24 -10.48
CA SER A 119 -2.12 16.34 -9.64
C SER A 119 -1.18 16.59 -8.45
N LYS A 120 -0.89 17.86 -8.17
CA LYS A 120 -0.05 18.23 -7.01
C LYS A 120 -0.83 18.28 -5.70
N GLY A 121 -2.16 18.45 -5.75
CA GLY A 121 -2.99 18.67 -4.60
C GLY A 121 -4.02 17.56 -4.33
N ARG A 122 -5.12 17.94 -3.66
CA ARG A 122 -6.20 17.03 -3.27
C ARG A 122 -7.36 16.93 -4.26
N PHE A 123 -7.29 17.68 -5.34
CA PHE A 123 -8.32 17.70 -6.37
C PHE A 123 -7.93 16.84 -7.56
N VAL A 124 -8.82 15.93 -7.93
CA VAL A 124 -8.64 14.99 -9.06
C VAL A 124 -9.45 15.47 -10.23
N PRO A 125 -8.85 15.81 -11.37
CA PRO A 125 -9.60 16.23 -12.54
C PRO A 125 -10.43 15.07 -13.11
N LEU A 126 -11.73 15.30 -13.34
CA LEU A 126 -12.66 14.33 -13.93
C LEU A 126 -12.90 14.57 -15.41
N GLY A 127 -12.55 15.74 -15.94
CA GLY A 127 -12.84 16.24 -17.27
C GLY A 127 -13.97 17.29 -17.25
N ASP A 128 -14.13 18.03 -18.34
CA ASP A 128 -15.18 19.05 -18.53
C ASP A 128 -15.29 20.05 -17.37
N GLY A 129 -14.15 20.48 -16.83
CA GLY A 129 -14.09 21.41 -15.70
C GLY A 129 -14.56 20.83 -14.36
N ALA A 130 -14.79 19.52 -14.26
CA ALA A 130 -15.19 18.85 -13.04
C ALA A 130 -13.96 18.30 -12.25
N PHE A 131 -14.01 18.43 -10.94
CA PHE A 131 -12.97 17.98 -10.01
C PHE A 131 -13.58 17.18 -8.85
N LEU A 132 -12.92 16.09 -8.48
CA LEU A 132 -13.22 15.36 -7.25
C LEU A 132 -12.35 15.90 -6.11
N ALA A 133 -12.97 16.36 -5.03
CA ALA A 133 -12.25 16.79 -3.84
C ALA A 133 -12.02 15.59 -2.90
N LEU A 134 -10.78 15.36 -2.49
CA LEU A 134 -10.45 14.38 -1.46
C LEU A 134 -10.17 15.06 -0.13
N THR A 135 -10.45 14.38 0.99
CA THR A 135 -9.90 14.83 2.28
C THR A 135 -8.37 14.73 2.26
N LYS A 136 -7.68 15.60 2.98
CA LYS A 136 -6.21 15.57 3.07
C LYS A 136 -5.69 14.20 3.55
N GLN A 137 -6.39 13.61 4.52
CA GLN A 137 -6.05 12.29 5.04
C GLN A 137 -6.20 11.20 3.97
N PHE A 138 -7.32 11.18 3.25
CA PHE A 138 -7.58 10.18 2.21
C PHE A 138 -6.60 10.30 1.04
N ARG A 139 -6.25 11.54 0.64
CA ARG A 139 -5.17 11.77 -0.33
C ARG A 139 -3.86 11.12 0.11
N GLN A 140 -3.45 11.32 1.37
CA GLN A 140 -2.23 10.73 1.91
C GLN A 140 -2.28 9.20 1.98
N GLN A 141 -3.45 8.62 2.29
CA GLN A 141 -3.66 7.17 2.27
C GLN A 141 -3.46 6.61 0.86
N LEU A 142 -4.08 7.24 -0.15
CA LEU A 142 -3.95 6.85 -1.55
C LEU A 142 -2.52 6.99 -2.08
N ASP A 143 -1.81 8.06 -1.73
CA ASP A 143 -0.40 8.26 -2.12
C ASP A 143 0.52 7.18 -1.53
N ARG A 144 0.25 6.75 -0.29
CA ARG A 144 1.01 5.66 0.34
C ARG A 144 0.67 4.31 -0.29
N LEU A 145 -0.61 4.08 -0.58
CA LEU A 145 -1.06 2.86 -1.24
C LEU A 145 -0.41 2.70 -2.62
N GLU A 146 -0.33 3.78 -3.41
CA GLU A 146 0.33 3.79 -4.72
C GLU A 146 1.81 3.38 -4.66
N ARG A 147 2.51 3.73 -3.58
CA ARG A 147 3.92 3.35 -3.39
C ARG A 147 4.12 1.88 -3.03
N LEU A 148 3.11 1.23 -2.45
CA LEU A 148 3.16 -0.16 -2.00
C LEU A 148 2.57 -1.13 -3.01
N ALA A 149 1.79 -0.61 -3.96
CA ALA A 149 1.07 -1.39 -4.94
C ALA A 149 1.62 -1.21 -6.35
N GLU A 150 1.57 -2.26 -7.12
CA GLU A 150 1.82 -2.21 -8.56
C GLU A 150 0.50 -2.16 -9.32
N ARG A 151 0.43 -1.37 -10.37
CA ARG A 151 -0.76 -1.30 -11.22
C ARG A 151 -0.85 -2.52 -12.13
N ASP A 152 -2.05 -3.10 -12.22
CA ASP A 152 -2.36 -4.24 -13.08
C ASP A 152 -3.72 -4.01 -13.76
N GLY A 153 -3.71 -3.21 -14.83
CA GLY A 153 -4.94 -2.77 -15.50
C GLY A 153 -5.83 -1.92 -14.60
N ALA A 154 -7.05 -2.38 -14.36
CA ALA A 154 -8.03 -1.73 -13.47
C ALA A 154 -7.87 -2.13 -11.99
N SER A 155 -6.87 -2.95 -11.66
CA SER A 155 -6.59 -3.40 -10.30
C SER A 155 -5.20 -2.95 -9.83
N LEU A 156 -4.97 -3.07 -8.53
CA LEU A 156 -3.65 -2.94 -7.92
C LEU A 156 -3.18 -4.31 -7.45
N ARG A 157 -1.90 -4.60 -7.62
CA ARG A 157 -1.26 -5.79 -7.04
C ARG A 157 -0.45 -5.37 -5.82
N VAL A 158 -0.61 -6.11 -4.75
CA VAL A 158 0.10 -5.89 -3.49
C VAL A 158 0.81 -7.17 -3.08
N HIS A 159 2.08 -7.03 -2.74
CA HIS A 159 2.85 -8.16 -2.22
C HIS A 159 2.27 -8.59 -0.85
N PRO A 160 2.13 -9.90 -0.57
CA PRO A 160 1.55 -10.39 0.68
C PRO A 160 2.17 -9.79 1.94
N LEU A 161 3.46 -9.52 1.96
CA LEU A 161 4.13 -8.87 3.11
C LEU A 161 3.68 -7.43 3.37
N ALA A 162 3.11 -6.74 2.38
CA ALA A 162 2.55 -5.42 2.55
C ALA A 162 1.08 -5.43 2.98
N ALA A 163 0.45 -6.61 3.07
CA ALA A 163 -0.99 -6.76 3.33
C ALA A 163 -1.44 -6.06 4.62
N ASP A 164 -0.69 -6.17 5.69
CA ASP A 164 -1.00 -5.54 6.97
C ASP A 164 -0.93 -4.01 6.87
N THR A 165 0.14 -3.49 6.29
CA THR A 165 0.28 -2.04 6.03
C THR A 165 -0.82 -1.52 5.11
N VAL A 166 -1.22 -2.28 4.09
CA VAL A 166 -2.33 -1.93 3.20
C VAL A 166 -3.65 -1.90 3.96
N CYS A 167 -3.88 -2.86 4.86
CA CYS A 167 -5.05 -2.88 5.72
C CYS A 167 -5.16 -1.59 6.56
N ASP A 168 -4.04 -1.16 7.16
CA ASP A 168 -3.98 0.09 7.92
C ASP A 168 -4.20 1.33 7.04
N LEU A 169 -3.69 1.33 5.80
CA LEU A 169 -3.91 2.42 4.84
C LEU A 169 -5.35 2.49 4.33
N LEU A 170 -6.08 1.38 4.37
CA LEU A 170 -7.49 1.29 4.00
C LEU A 170 -8.42 1.51 5.21
N ASP A 171 -7.88 1.98 6.34
CA ASP A 171 -8.71 2.31 7.51
C ASP A 171 -9.79 3.33 7.15
N GLY A 172 -11.01 3.03 7.56
CA GLY A 172 -12.21 3.77 7.21
C GLY A 172 -12.88 3.33 5.89
N ALA A 173 -12.24 2.50 5.07
CA ALA A 173 -12.83 1.93 3.86
C ALA A 173 -13.59 0.62 4.15
N GLU A 174 -14.54 0.26 3.28
CA GLU A 174 -15.14 -1.07 3.29
C GLU A 174 -14.23 -2.04 2.54
N VAL A 175 -13.57 -2.96 3.27
CA VAL A 175 -12.67 -3.96 2.68
C VAL A 175 -13.31 -5.34 2.75
N LYS A 176 -13.43 -6.00 1.59
CA LYS A 176 -13.92 -7.38 1.46
C LYS A 176 -12.79 -8.25 0.95
N GLY A 177 -12.21 -9.07 1.82
CA GLY A 177 -11.16 -10.03 1.47
C GLY A 177 -11.71 -11.41 1.17
N ASP A 178 -11.04 -12.16 0.32
CA ASP A 178 -11.28 -13.59 0.19
C ASP A 178 -10.70 -14.39 1.38
N ALA A 179 -10.98 -15.68 1.44
CA ALA A 179 -10.51 -16.55 2.54
C ALA A 179 -8.98 -16.60 2.64
N ALA A 180 -8.27 -16.42 1.54
CA ALA A 180 -6.81 -16.41 1.51
C ALA A 180 -6.26 -15.12 2.14
N TRP A 181 -6.86 -13.97 1.85
CA TRP A 181 -6.55 -12.67 2.46
C TRP A 181 -6.74 -12.71 3.98
N GLU A 182 -7.91 -13.17 4.43
CA GLU A 182 -8.22 -13.26 5.86
C GLU A 182 -7.28 -14.21 6.59
N SER A 183 -6.99 -15.37 6.01
CA SER A 183 -6.03 -16.33 6.54
C SER A 183 -4.63 -15.76 6.62
N TRP A 184 -4.21 -14.98 5.61
CA TRP A 184 -2.90 -14.34 5.58
C TRP A 184 -2.77 -13.27 6.66
N LEU A 185 -3.73 -12.37 6.77
CA LEU A 185 -3.76 -11.35 7.84
C LEU A 185 -3.76 -11.98 9.22
N GLY A 186 -4.54 -13.04 9.43
CA GLY A 186 -4.54 -13.80 10.67
C GLY A 186 -3.16 -14.34 11.02
N ARG A 187 -2.40 -14.84 10.06
CA ARG A 187 -1.02 -15.34 10.27
C ARG A 187 -0.02 -14.23 10.58
N ILE A 188 -0.09 -13.09 9.87
CA ILE A 188 0.84 -11.97 10.08
C ILE A 188 0.57 -11.29 11.43
N ARG A 189 -0.70 -11.09 11.77
CA ARG A 189 -1.13 -10.38 12.99
C ARG A 189 -1.06 -11.22 14.25
N GLN A 190 -0.99 -12.55 14.13
CA GLN A 190 -0.77 -13.38 15.30
C GLN A 190 0.61 -13.06 15.91
N PRO A 191 0.66 -12.65 17.18
CA PRO A 191 1.92 -12.52 17.89
C PRO A 191 2.50 -13.93 18.05
N GLY A 192 3.22 -14.40 17.05
CA GLY A 192 4.00 -15.62 17.19
C GLY A 192 5.01 -15.39 18.29
N GLY A 193 5.01 -16.24 19.32
CA GLY A 193 6.04 -16.21 20.35
C GLY A 193 7.44 -16.22 19.72
N THR A 194 8.45 -15.83 20.46
CA THR A 194 9.84 -15.94 19.99
C THR A 194 10.14 -17.40 19.67
N PRO A 195 10.50 -17.74 18.41
CA PRO A 195 10.82 -19.12 18.07
C PRO A 195 11.94 -19.64 18.98
N ALA A 196 11.70 -20.75 19.64
CA ALA A 196 12.74 -21.38 20.45
C ALA A 196 13.85 -21.94 19.52
N VAL A 197 15.08 -21.74 19.89
CA VAL A 197 16.21 -22.39 19.19
C VAL A 197 16.07 -23.90 19.34
N PRO A 198 16.18 -24.69 18.25
CA PRO A 198 16.09 -26.14 18.34
C PRO A 198 17.13 -26.73 19.31
N SER A 199 16.69 -27.53 20.25
CA SER A 199 17.57 -28.17 21.23
C SER A 199 18.56 -29.14 20.60
N THR A 200 18.33 -29.55 19.37
CA THR A 200 19.24 -30.43 18.60
C THR A 200 20.36 -29.67 17.89
N LEU A 201 20.32 -28.32 17.91
CA LEU A 201 21.41 -27.50 17.40
C LEU A 201 22.63 -27.63 18.30
N ARG A 202 23.78 -28.02 17.76
CA ARG A 202 25.06 -28.12 18.49
C ARG A 202 25.88 -26.83 18.38
N ALA A 203 25.26 -25.72 18.74
CA ALA A 203 25.91 -24.40 18.82
C ALA A 203 25.15 -23.50 19.76
N ASP A 204 25.87 -22.63 20.45
CA ASP A 204 25.27 -21.49 21.15
C ASP A 204 25.26 -20.28 20.21
N LEU A 205 24.07 -19.77 19.88
CA LEU A 205 23.93 -18.59 19.06
C LEU A 205 24.24 -17.34 19.88
N ARG A 206 25.08 -16.46 19.35
CA ARG A 206 25.28 -15.11 19.90
C ARG A 206 24.00 -14.28 19.74
N ASP A 207 23.84 -13.22 20.53
CA ASP A 207 22.63 -12.40 20.54
C ASP A 207 22.19 -11.99 19.13
N TYR A 208 23.09 -11.44 18.31
CA TYR A 208 22.76 -11.05 16.94
C TYR A 208 22.43 -12.24 16.01
N GLN A 209 22.99 -13.43 16.27
CA GLN A 209 22.67 -14.65 15.52
C GLN A 209 21.29 -15.18 15.94
N LEU A 210 20.95 -15.04 17.19
CA LEU A 210 19.61 -15.35 17.70
C LEU A 210 18.57 -14.41 17.07
N ASP A 211 18.86 -13.12 16.99
CA ASP A 211 17.98 -12.14 16.32
C ASP A 211 17.76 -12.51 14.85
N GLY A 212 18.82 -12.86 14.12
CA GLY A 212 18.75 -13.31 12.74
C GLY A 212 17.95 -14.61 12.58
N TYR A 213 18.14 -15.58 13.47
CA TYR A 213 17.34 -16.80 13.50
C TYR A 213 15.85 -16.51 13.73
N VAL A 214 15.54 -15.69 14.72
CA VAL A 214 14.16 -15.31 15.05
C VAL A 214 13.50 -14.59 13.86
N TRP A 215 14.21 -13.66 13.24
CA TRP A 215 13.74 -12.93 12.07
C TRP A 215 13.46 -13.85 10.89
N MET A 216 14.41 -14.71 10.50
CA MET A 216 14.23 -15.68 9.41
C MET A 216 13.09 -16.67 9.71
N SER A 217 12.99 -17.16 10.95
CA SER A 217 11.93 -18.09 11.35
C SER A 217 10.54 -17.46 11.30
N ARG A 218 10.42 -16.16 11.60
CA ARG A 218 9.17 -15.41 11.44
C ARG A 218 8.79 -15.28 9.96
N LEU A 219 9.72 -14.89 9.11
CA LEU A 219 9.49 -14.78 7.67
C LEU A 219 9.09 -16.13 7.06
N ALA A 220 9.78 -17.20 7.43
CA ALA A 220 9.45 -18.55 6.97
C ALA A 220 8.05 -18.99 7.38
N ARG A 221 7.61 -18.66 8.61
CA ARG A 221 6.22 -18.92 9.07
C ARG A 221 5.20 -18.19 8.22
N TRP A 222 5.53 -17.00 7.74
CA TRP A 222 4.67 -16.23 6.84
C TRP A 222 4.75 -16.71 5.37
N GLY A 223 5.62 -17.67 5.06
CA GLY A 223 5.86 -18.11 3.69
C GLY A 223 6.66 -17.10 2.87
N ALA A 224 7.37 -16.21 3.55
CA ALA A 224 8.22 -15.20 2.94
C ALA A 224 9.67 -15.66 2.86
N GLY A 225 10.38 -15.21 1.82
CA GLY A 225 11.82 -15.36 1.72
C GLY A 225 12.56 -14.39 2.64
N ALA A 226 13.82 -14.74 2.97
CA ALA A 226 14.72 -13.89 3.74
C ALA A 226 16.05 -13.71 2.99
N CYS A 227 16.65 -12.53 3.11
CA CYS A 227 18.01 -12.25 2.62
C CYS A 227 18.91 -11.91 3.82
N LEU A 228 19.74 -12.87 4.25
CA LEU A 228 20.69 -12.66 5.34
C LEU A 228 22.00 -12.07 4.77
N ALA A 229 22.13 -10.74 4.83
CA ALA A 229 23.19 -9.96 4.21
C ALA A 229 24.29 -9.50 5.19
N ASP A 230 24.47 -10.19 6.30
CA ASP A 230 25.52 -9.90 7.28
C ASP A 230 26.93 -10.00 6.65
N ASP A 231 27.91 -9.37 7.28
CA ASP A 231 29.32 -9.47 6.85
C ASP A 231 29.86 -10.89 6.89
N MET A 232 30.94 -11.13 6.16
CA MET A 232 31.61 -12.44 6.17
C MET A 232 32.14 -12.76 7.56
N GLY A 233 32.00 -14.01 7.97
CA GLY A 233 32.52 -14.49 9.29
C GLY A 233 31.52 -14.35 10.44
N LEU A 234 30.38 -13.69 10.27
CA LEU A 234 29.36 -13.51 11.32
C LEU A 234 28.48 -14.75 11.57
N GLY A 235 28.78 -15.89 10.94
CA GLY A 235 28.09 -17.15 11.21
C GLY A 235 26.71 -17.26 10.56
N LYS A 236 26.52 -16.72 9.34
CA LYS A 236 25.29 -16.90 8.57
C LYS A 236 24.89 -18.36 8.41
N THR A 237 25.88 -19.24 8.22
CA THR A 237 25.66 -20.69 8.06
C THR A 237 24.98 -21.31 9.27
N VAL A 238 25.46 -21.03 10.49
CA VAL A 238 24.85 -21.59 11.71
C VAL A 238 23.46 -21.04 11.97
N GLN A 239 23.20 -19.78 11.65
CA GLN A 239 21.85 -19.19 11.72
C GLN A 239 20.90 -19.90 10.74
N THR A 240 21.34 -20.14 9.50
CA THR A 240 20.56 -20.88 8.48
C THR A 240 20.31 -22.31 8.92
N ILE A 241 21.32 -23.01 9.46
CA ILE A 241 21.19 -24.37 9.98
C ILE A 241 20.16 -24.44 11.11
N ALA A 242 20.14 -23.46 11.99
CA ALA A 242 19.13 -23.38 13.06
C ALA A 242 17.71 -23.28 12.48
N VAL A 243 17.51 -22.53 11.39
CA VAL A 243 16.20 -22.45 10.69
C VAL A 243 15.85 -23.79 10.04
N LEU A 244 16.81 -24.45 9.37
CA LEU A 244 16.58 -25.78 8.77
C LEU A 244 16.15 -26.81 9.84
N LEU A 245 16.80 -26.81 11.00
CA LEU A 245 16.39 -27.66 12.12
C LEU A 245 14.99 -27.34 12.63
N ALA A 246 14.66 -26.06 12.76
CA ALA A 246 13.32 -25.63 13.22
C ALA A 246 12.21 -26.06 12.23
N GLN A 247 12.53 -26.21 10.96
CA GLN A 247 11.60 -26.59 9.90
C GLN A 247 11.67 -28.08 9.52
N ALA A 248 12.56 -28.86 10.12
CA ALA A 248 12.81 -30.23 9.74
C ALA A 248 11.57 -31.14 9.72
N GLY A 249 10.58 -30.85 10.56
CA GLY A 249 9.31 -31.59 10.59
C GLY A 249 8.33 -31.22 9.48
N MET A 250 8.57 -30.15 8.73
CA MET A 250 7.64 -29.66 7.70
C MET A 250 7.85 -30.33 6.32
N GLY A 251 9.00 -30.94 6.11
CA GLY A 251 9.38 -31.57 4.86
C GLY A 251 10.88 -31.51 4.61
N PRO A 252 11.35 -31.99 3.45
CA PRO A 252 12.76 -31.91 3.08
C PRO A 252 13.17 -30.48 2.74
N SER A 253 14.45 -30.18 2.92
CA SER A 253 15.05 -28.89 2.57
C SER A 253 16.06 -29.05 1.44
N ILE A 254 16.27 -28.01 0.64
CA ILE A 254 17.30 -27.97 -0.39
C ILE A 254 18.27 -26.81 -0.14
N ILE A 255 19.57 -27.10 -0.24
CA ILE A 255 20.64 -26.10 -0.25
C ILE A 255 21.22 -26.05 -1.65
N ILE A 256 21.18 -24.87 -2.26
CA ILE A 256 21.74 -24.63 -3.60
C ILE A 256 22.97 -23.73 -3.41
N ALA A 257 24.14 -24.21 -3.79
CA ALA A 257 25.41 -23.52 -3.54
C ALA A 257 26.40 -23.71 -4.70
N PRO A 258 27.45 -22.86 -4.80
CA PRO A 258 28.58 -23.14 -5.68
C PRO A 258 29.23 -24.48 -5.33
N THR A 259 29.73 -25.23 -6.33
CA THR A 259 30.31 -26.57 -6.13
C THR A 259 31.41 -26.58 -5.06
N SER A 260 32.24 -25.53 -5.01
CA SER A 260 33.31 -25.39 -4.01
C SER A 260 32.81 -25.25 -2.56
N VAL A 261 31.54 -24.82 -2.38
CA VAL A 261 30.95 -24.56 -1.07
C VAL A 261 30.07 -25.72 -0.59
N CYS A 262 29.65 -26.62 -1.48
CA CYS A 262 28.80 -27.75 -1.12
C CYS A 262 29.42 -28.63 -0.03
N HIS A 263 30.71 -28.90 -0.09
CA HIS A 263 31.41 -29.68 0.92
C HIS A 263 31.46 -28.97 2.29
N ASN A 264 31.58 -27.64 2.29
CA ASN A 264 31.51 -26.86 3.53
C ASN A 264 30.15 -27.01 4.20
N TRP A 265 29.06 -26.97 3.42
CA TRP A 265 27.71 -27.21 3.94
C TRP A 265 27.56 -28.61 4.56
N GLU A 266 28.09 -29.65 3.91
CA GLU A 266 28.08 -31.02 4.46
C GLU A 266 28.78 -31.06 5.84
N ASN A 267 29.95 -30.46 5.95
CA ASN A 267 30.72 -30.41 7.18
C ASN A 267 30.01 -29.62 8.28
N GLU A 268 29.48 -28.44 7.95
CA GLU A 268 28.76 -27.56 8.88
C GLU A 268 27.47 -28.21 9.39
N LEU A 269 26.69 -28.86 8.51
CA LEU A 269 25.48 -29.61 8.87
C LEU A 269 25.83 -30.79 9.78
N GLY A 270 26.86 -31.58 9.44
CA GLY A 270 27.33 -32.70 10.27
C GLY A 270 27.81 -32.24 11.67
N ARG A 271 28.40 -31.04 11.75
CA ARG A 271 28.88 -30.45 13.00
C ARG A 271 27.76 -29.89 13.87
N PHE A 272 26.88 -29.08 13.29
CA PHE A 272 25.89 -28.29 14.04
C PHE A 272 24.49 -28.92 14.07
N ALA A 273 24.15 -29.76 13.11
CA ALA A 273 22.83 -30.38 13.00
C ALA A 273 22.89 -31.88 12.66
N PRO A 274 23.55 -32.71 13.49
CA PRO A 274 23.74 -34.14 13.17
C PRO A 274 22.46 -34.96 13.15
N THR A 275 21.33 -34.37 13.52
CA THR A 275 20.00 -34.98 13.42
C THR A 275 19.35 -34.84 12.04
N LEU A 276 19.90 -34.00 11.17
CA LEU A 276 19.49 -33.89 9.80
C LEU A 276 20.21 -34.91 8.93
N SER A 277 19.49 -35.54 8.00
CA SER A 277 20.03 -36.47 7.01
C SER A 277 20.49 -35.70 5.79
N VAL A 278 21.79 -35.67 5.53
CA VAL A 278 22.35 -34.88 4.42
C VAL A 278 22.55 -35.76 3.19
N HIS A 279 21.97 -35.32 2.08
CA HIS A 279 22.06 -35.99 0.78
C HIS A 279 22.72 -35.07 -0.23
N ARG A 280 23.58 -35.62 -1.11
CA ARG A 280 24.18 -34.86 -2.19
C ARG A 280 23.49 -35.15 -3.48
N PHE A 281 23.01 -34.11 -4.15
CA PHE A 281 22.41 -34.22 -5.45
C PHE A 281 23.50 -34.52 -6.50
N GLY A 282 23.37 -35.60 -7.21
CA GLY A 282 24.45 -36.09 -8.08
C GLY A 282 23.97 -36.93 -9.23
N PRO A 283 24.88 -37.75 -9.82
CA PRO A 283 24.55 -38.65 -10.91
C PRO A 283 23.56 -39.73 -10.48
N GLY A 284 22.82 -40.27 -11.42
CA GLY A 284 21.81 -41.32 -11.25
C GLY A 284 20.39 -40.82 -11.51
N ASP A 285 19.40 -41.55 -11.02
CA ASP A 285 17.99 -41.18 -11.18
C ASP A 285 17.66 -40.03 -10.22
N ARG A 286 17.66 -38.82 -10.77
CA ARG A 286 17.41 -37.59 -10.05
C ARG A 286 15.98 -37.49 -9.53
N ALA A 287 15.01 -38.01 -10.26
CA ALA A 287 13.62 -38.02 -9.84
C ALA A 287 13.42 -38.94 -8.64
N ALA A 288 14.05 -40.11 -8.64
CA ALA A 288 14.05 -41.03 -7.52
C ALA A 288 14.74 -40.41 -6.29
N GLN A 289 15.88 -39.71 -6.48
CA GLN A 289 16.57 -39.03 -5.36
C GLN A 289 15.67 -38.00 -4.69
N VAL A 290 14.97 -37.13 -5.46
CA VAL A 290 14.06 -36.14 -4.93
C VAL A 290 12.80 -36.79 -4.32
N GLY A 291 12.24 -37.80 -4.97
CA GLY A 291 11.05 -38.51 -4.51
C GLY A 291 11.24 -39.33 -3.21
N ALA A 292 12.49 -39.65 -2.87
CA ALA A 292 12.82 -40.37 -1.62
C ALA A 292 12.99 -39.46 -0.39
N LEU A 293 13.03 -38.14 -0.59
CA LEU A 293 13.27 -37.19 0.52
C LEU A 293 12.03 -37.03 1.40
N GLY A 294 12.24 -36.97 2.68
CA GLY A 294 11.23 -36.77 3.70
C GLY A 294 11.59 -35.67 4.72
N PRO A 295 10.78 -35.52 5.78
CA PRO A 295 11.08 -34.59 6.86
C PRO A 295 12.45 -34.84 7.50
N GLY A 296 13.24 -33.79 7.68
CA GLY A 296 14.60 -33.89 8.24
C GLY A 296 15.69 -34.17 7.22
N ASP A 297 15.36 -34.43 5.94
CA ASP A 297 16.33 -34.55 4.88
C ASP A 297 16.77 -33.20 4.33
N VAL A 298 18.06 -33.06 4.06
CA VAL A 298 18.64 -31.86 3.42
C VAL A 298 19.39 -32.30 2.15
N LEU A 299 18.90 -31.85 1.00
CA LEU A 299 19.54 -32.09 -0.29
C LEU A 299 20.49 -30.94 -0.63
N ILE A 300 21.75 -31.23 -0.87
CA ILE A 300 22.74 -30.22 -1.32
C ILE A 300 22.96 -30.36 -2.82
N ALA A 301 22.66 -29.32 -3.57
CA ALA A 301 22.82 -29.24 -5.02
C ALA A 301 23.75 -28.08 -5.40
N SER A 302 24.53 -28.28 -6.48
CA SER A 302 25.28 -27.16 -7.05
C SER A 302 24.51 -26.49 -8.17
N TYR A 303 24.77 -25.20 -8.42
CA TYR A 303 24.11 -24.43 -9.49
C TYR A 303 24.17 -25.09 -10.87
N GLY A 304 25.25 -25.80 -11.17
CA GLY A 304 25.42 -26.50 -12.47
C GLY A 304 24.60 -27.78 -12.63
N LEU A 305 23.87 -28.21 -11.59
CA LEU A 305 23.04 -29.42 -11.62
C LEU A 305 21.54 -29.14 -11.72
N LEU A 306 21.15 -27.87 -11.58
CA LEU A 306 19.79 -27.37 -11.73
C LEU A 306 19.51 -27.02 -13.18
#